data_c412da81e41032c3a6f5e90f9e09ac2a
#
_entry.id   c412da81e41032c3a6f5e90f9e09ac2a
#
_cell.length_a   1.000
_cell.length_b   1.000
_cell.length_c   1.000
_cell.angle_alpha   90.00
_cell.angle_beta   90.00
_cell.angle_gamma   90.00
#
_symmetry.space_group_name_H-M   'P 1'
#
loop_
_entity.id
_entity.type
_entity.pdbx_description
1 polymer ?
#
loop_
_entity_poly.entity_id
_entity_poly.type
_entity_poly.pdbx_seq_one_letter_code
_entity_poly.pdbx_strand_id
1 'polypeptide(L)'
;MSKPIDLKTVKIFEPLKKKPSFENKIFNTLNSDLVYEVLSNNSNETVNLWFKLQQSWCNNAYSTFKDYDSYLILVYLVNQVFQKYSDRFQYLTFQEFYEKTELNIDKINLIEISKELNIPKETIRRKVNFLQDQNIIFRKGKSIFFNNAINRVQKPSNSKKMMANFLEKTSSILGKEDWFGRPFTKEEIEKFLDSYFTICWQHWLRLQIPFLVRHRTFFGDLETWNVWGAIGISQFTDYSKQVKGRVVEDPRTYADLYLHLLRHTPKNGINASSISEISTIPRATVIEIKYLLK
;
A
#
# COMPACT_ATOMS: atom_id res chain seq x y z
N MET A 1 -28.27 -9.02 8.71
CA MET A 1 -28.39 -8.68 7.28
C MET A 1 -28.01 -7.22 7.13
N SER A 2 -26.78 -6.92 6.67
CA SER A 2 -26.31 -5.56 6.37
C SER A 2 -26.97 -5.09 5.07
N LYS A 3 -27.49 -3.84 5.06
CA LYS A 3 -28.05 -3.22 3.87
C LYS A 3 -26.99 -3.12 2.77
N PRO A 4 -27.32 -3.38 1.50
CA PRO A 4 -26.39 -3.18 0.40
C PRO A 4 -25.94 -1.72 0.35
N ILE A 5 -24.64 -1.49 0.17
CA ILE A 5 -24.05 -0.15 0.05
C ILE A 5 -24.50 0.42 -1.30
N ASP A 6 -25.20 1.55 -1.28
CA ASP A 6 -25.57 2.30 -2.50
C ASP A 6 -24.31 2.97 -3.06
N LEU A 7 -23.72 2.38 -4.08
CA LEU A 7 -22.52 2.86 -4.76
C LEU A 7 -22.67 4.27 -5.36
N LYS A 8 -23.90 4.79 -5.51
CA LYS A 8 -24.16 6.14 -5.99
C LYS A 8 -23.89 7.22 -4.94
N THR A 9 -23.82 6.86 -3.65
CA THR A 9 -23.56 7.79 -2.55
C THR A 9 -22.10 7.87 -2.16
N VAL A 10 -21.24 7.00 -2.69
CA VAL A 10 -19.80 7.05 -2.45
C VAL A 10 -19.21 8.10 -3.38
N LYS A 11 -19.13 9.36 -2.92
CA LYS A 11 -18.32 10.41 -3.55
C LYS A 11 -16.84 10.05 -3.45
N ILE A 12 -16.37 9.18 -4.36
CA ILE A 12 -14.97 8.77 -4.35
C ILE A 12 -14.11 9.85 -5.01
N PHE A 13 -14.63 10.55 -6.02
CA PHE A 13 -13.95 11.68 -6.65
C PHE A 13 -14.98 12.55 -7.40
N GLU A 14 -15.00 13.86 -7.13
CA GLU A 14 -15.62 14.81 -8.06
C GLU A 14 -14.60 15.16 -9.14
N PRO A 15 -14.96 15.12 -10.43
CA PRO A 15 -14.06 15.55 -11.49
C PRO A 15 -13.74 17.05 -11.33
N LEU A 16 -12.47 17.42 -11.45
CA LEU A 16 -12.03 18.81 -11.40
C LEU A 16 -12.73 19.61 -12.51
N LYS A 17 -13.52 20.61 -12.12
CA LYS A 17 -14.39 21.39 -13.04
C LYS A 17 -13.63 22.41 -13.89
N LYS A 18 -12.32 22.61 -13.74
CA LYS A 18 -11.52 23.56 -14.55
C LYS A 18 -10.12 23.01 -14.79
N LYS A 19 -9.67 22.99 -16.05
CA LYS A 19 -8.26 22.86 -16.39
C LYS A 19 -7.52 24.08 -15.84
N PRO A 20 -6.41 23.89 -15.07
CA PRO A 20 -5.58 25.02 -14.69
C PRO A 20 -4.99 25.67 -15.95
N SER A 21 -5.07 26.99 -16.05
CA SER A 21 -4.42 27.75 -17.12
C SER A 21 -2.91 27.80 -16.87
N PHE A 22 -2.13 27.33 -17.82
CA PHE A 22 -0.65 27.23 -17.75
C PHE A 22 0.07 28.58 -17.96
N GLU A 23 -0.31 29.64 -17.29
CA GLU A 23 0.34 30.94 -17.51
C GLU A 23 1.56 31.24 -16.60
N ASN A 24 1.88 30.38 -15.64
CA ASN A 24 3.06 30.59 -14.78
C ASN A 24 4.01 29.40 -14.78
N LYS A 25 4.93 29.34 -15.73
CA LYS A 25 6.10 28.44 -15.77
C LYS A 25 7.15 28.77 -14.71
N ILE A 26 6.79 29.16 -13.52
CA ILE A 26 7.76 29.47 -12.47
C ILE A 26 7.61 28.47 -11.32
N PHE A 27 8.66 27.66 -11.19
CA PHE A 27 8.88 26.61 -10.20
C PHE A 27 8.21 25.27 -10.44
N ASN A 28 9.04 24.27 -10.69
CA ASN A 28 8.74 22.83 -10.73
C ASN A 28 8.32 22.29 -9.35
N THR A 29 7.28 22.83 -8.75
CA THR A 29 6.67 22.25 -7.57
C THR A 29 5.66 21.21 -8.03
N LEU A 30 5.79 19.98 -7.55
CA LEU A 30 4.79 18.94 -7.71
C LEU A 30 3.43 19.46 -7.22
N ASN A 31 2.54 19.75 -8.16
CA ASN A 31 1.17 20.12 -7.85
C ASN A 31 0.34 18.84 -7.79
N SER A 32 -0.32 18.59 -6.65
CA SER A 32 -1.12 17.38 -6.43
C SER A 32 -2.24 17.21 -7.45
N ASP A 33 -2.84 18.32 -7.92
CA ASP A 33 -3.96 18.27 -8.88
C ASP A 33 -3.46 17.89 -10.28
N LEU A 34 -2.30 18.42 -10.69
CA LEU A 34 -1.66 18.04 -11.95
C LEU A 34 -1.20 16.59 -11.93
N VAL A 35 -0.58 16.15 -10.81
CA VAL A 35 -0.19 14.75 -10.62
C VAL A 35 -1.42 13.85 -10.73
N TYR A 36 -2.53 14.20 -10.06
CA TYR A 36 -3.77 13.44 -10.12
C TYR A 36 -4.33 13.38 -11.56
N GLU A 37 -4.35 14.51 -12.27
CA GLU A 37 -4.83 14.57 -13.66
C GLU A 37 -4.01 13.63 -14.57
N VAL A 38 -2.68 13.72 -14.50
CA VAL A 38 -1.79 12.88 -15.34
C VAL A 38 -1.95 11.40 -15.01
N LEU A 39 -1.97 11.04 -13.72
CA LEU A 39 -2.14 9.64 -13.31
C LEU A 39 -3.52 9.10 -13.68
N SER A 40 -4.56 9.93 -13.62
CA SER A 40 -5.93 9.57 -14.03
C SER A 40 -6.05 9.38 -15.54
N ASN A 41 -5.40 10.25 -16.32
CA ASN A 41 -5.37 10.14 -17.79
C ASN A 41 -4.57 8.91 -18.26
N ASN A 42 -3.66 8.37 -17.41
CA ASN A 42 -2.92 7.14 -17.65
C ASN A 42 -3.40 6.01 -16.71
N SER A 43 -4.70 5.96 -16.41
CA SER A 43 -5.27 5.08 -15.37
C SER A 43 -4.97 3.59 -15.58
N ASN A 44 -4.94 3.11 -16.83
CA ASN A 44 -4.60 1.72 -17.14
C ASN A 44 -3.22 1.32 -16.62
N GLU A 45 -2.21 2.17 -16.83
CA GLU A 45 -0.85 1.91 -16.39
C GLU A 45 -0.72 2.15 -14.89
N THR A 46 -1.23 3.26 -14.40
CA THR A 46 -1.16 3.68 -12.99
C THR A 46 -1.83 2.67 -12.06
N VAL A 47 -3.05 2.24 -12.39
CA VAL A 47 -3.80 1.28 -11.58
C VAL A 47 -3.09 -0.08 -11.54
N ASN A 48 -2.57 -0.55 -12.67
CA ASN A 48 -1.81 -1.79 -12.72
C ASN A 48 -0.54 -1.72 -11.87
N LEU A 49 0.20 -0.61 -11.92
CA LEU A 49 1.38 -0.40 -11.08
C LEU A 49 1.02 -0.40 -9.61
N TRP A 50 -0.06 0.29 -9.24
CA TRP A 50 -0.54 0.35 -7.87
C TRP A 50 -0.95 -1.03 -7.34
N PHE A 51 -1.78 -1.78 -8.07
CA PHE A 51 -2.20 -3.12 -7.66
C PHE A 51 -1.01 -4.06 -7.50
N LYS A 52 -0.04 -4.04 -8.41
CA LYS A 52 1.19 -4.85 -8.30
C LYS A 52 2.01 -4.49 -7.07
N LEU A 53 2.15 -3.20 -6.77
CA LEU A 53 2.82 -2.75 -5.56
C LEU A 53 2.10 -3.26 -4.32
N GLN A 54 0.79 -3.04 -4.21
CA GLN A 54 -0.01 -3.45 -3.06
C GLN A 54 0.00 -4.98 -2.87
N GLN A 55 -0.18 -5.73 -3.94
CA GLN A 55 -0.14 -7.20 -3.89
C GLN A 55 1.22 -7.70 -3.39
N SER A 56 2.31 -7.18 -3.96
CA SER A 56 3.65 -7.57 -3.55
C SER A 56 3.95 -7.17 -2.10
N TRP A 57 3.46 -6.00 -1.68
CA TRP A 57 3.58 -5.53 -0.31
C TRP A 57 2.84 -6.44 0.67
N CYS A 58 1.60 -6.77 0.36
CA CYS A 58 0.79 -7.67 1.19
C CYS A 58 1.35 -9.09 1.23
N ASN A 59 1.82 -9.60 0.11
CA ASN A 59 2.46 -10.90 0.07
C ASN A 59 3.70 -10.98 0.97
N ASN A 60 4.55 -9.94 0.98
CA ASN A 60 5.69 -9.86 1.88
C ASN A 60 5.25 -9.81 3.35
N ALA A 61 4.22 -9.01 3.67
CA ALA A 61 3.67 -8.92 5.01
C ALA A 61 3.14 -10.29 5.49
N TYR A 62 2.32 -10.96 4.67
CA TYR A 62 1.76 -12.27 4.98
C TYR A 62 2.82 -13.35 5.09
N SER A 63 3.80 -13.36 4.19
CA SER A 63 4.90 -14.32 4.23
C SER A 63 5.69 -14.24 5.54
N THR A 64 5.84 -13.02 6.09
CA THR A 64 6.58 -12.76 7.32
C THR A 64 5.76 -13.09 8.57
N PHE A 65 4.53 -12.59 8.64
CA PHE A 65 3.73 -12.63 9.87
C PHE A 65 2.66 -13.72 9.88
N LYS A 66 2.27 -14.24 8.71
CA LYS A 66 1.11 -15.14 8.52
C LYS A 66 -0.21 -14.57 9.06
N ASP A 67 -0.25 -13.25 9.30
CA ASP A 67 -1.32 -12.53 9.97
C ASP A 67 -1.20 -11.03 9.70
N TYR A 68 -2.18 -10.47 9.04
CA TYR A 68 -2.17 -9.04 8.68
C TYR A 68 -2.44 -8.11 9.86
N ASP A 69 -3.20 -8.53 10.88
CA ASP A 69 -3.46 -7.69 12.05
C ASP A 69 -2.14 -7.43 12.81
N SER A 70 -1.29 -8.46 12.99
CA SER A 70 0.04 -8.29 13.59
C SER A 70 0.93 -7.37 12.77
N TYR A 71 0.92 -7.52 11.45
CA TYR A 71 1.64 -6.62 10.55
C TYR A 71 1.14 -5.18 10.67
N LEU A 72 -0.17 -4.96 10.62
CA LEU A 72 -0.76 -3.62 10.68
C LEU A 72 -0.44 -2.90 12.00
N ILE A 73 -0.49 -3.65 13.13
CA ILE A 73 -0.08 -3.13 14.43
C ILE A 73 1.41 -2.76 14.42
N LEU A 74 2.27 -3.63 13.86
CA LEU A 74 3.70 -3.37 13.81
C LEU A 74 4.02 -2.11 13.00
N VAL A 75 3.47 -1.97 11.79
CA VAL A 75 3.75 -0.77 10.96
C VAL A 75 3.17 0.51 11.57
N TYR A 76 2.06 0.42 12.31
CA TYR A 76 1.54 1.54 13.09
C TYR A 76 2.55 1.97 14.16
N LEU A 77 3.11 1.02 14.92
CA LEU A 77 4.11 1.30 15.95
C LEU A 77 5.40 1.87 15.34
N VAL A 78 5.84 1.34 14.19
CA VAL A 78 7.00 1.88 13.44
C VAL A 78 6.74 3.32 13.01
N ASN A 79 5.54 3.61 12.52
CA ASN A 79 5.15 4.96 12.11
C ASN A 79 5.21 5.96 13.28
N GLN A 80 4.87 5.56 14.51
CA GLN A 80 5.03 6.39 15.71
C GLN A 80 6.51 6.74 15.96
N VAL A 81 7.43 5.82 15.71
CA VAL A 81 8.88 6.10 15.81
C VAL A 81 9.31 7.10 14.74
N PHE A 82 8.88 6.90 13.49
CA PHE A 82 9.22 7.84 12.40
C PHE A 82 8.66 9.23 12.65
N GLN A 83 7.44 9.33 13.20
CA GLN A 83 6.83 10.59 13.57
C GLN A 83 7.70 11.37 14.57
N LYS A 84 8.26 10.71 15.60
CA LYS A 84 9.14 11.37 16.57
C LYS A 84 10.41 11.94 15.95
N TYR A 85 10.99 11.25 14.98
CA TYR A 85 12.13 11.79 14.23
C TYR A 85 11.72 13.02 13.44
N SER A 86 10.60 12.95 12.75
CA SER A 86 10.06 14.06 11.97
C SER A 86 9.74 15.28 12.84
N ASP A 87 9.09 15.10 13.99
CA ASP A 87 8.73 16.17 14.93
C ASP A 87 9.97 16.91 15.50
N ARG A 88 11.12 16.23 15.50
CA ARG A 88 12.40 16.79 15.93
C ARG A 88 13.25 17.31 14.76
N PHE A 89 12.71 17.36 13.55
CA PHE A 89 13.44 17.69 12.33
C PHE A 89 14.68 16.80 12.12
N GLN A 90 14.62 15.55 12.55
CA GLN A 90 15.66 14.56 12.41
C GLN A 90 15.23 13.47 11.43
N TYR A 91 16.16 12.96 10.67
CA TYR A 91 15.94 11.79 9.84
C TYR A 91 17.16 10.87 9.94
N LEU A 92 16.91 9.59 9.68
CA LEU A 92 17.96 8.58 9.62
C LEU A 92 18.00 8.01 8.21
N THR A 93 19.20 7.70 7.77
CA THR A 93 19.43 6.86 6.61
C THR A 93 18.96 5.43 6.89
N PHE A 94 18.82 4.62 5.85
CA PHE A 94 18.50 3.20 5.99
C PHE A 94 19.50 2.47 6.89
N GLN A 95 20.80 2.75 6.71
CA GLN A 95 21.85 2.13 7.50
C GLN A 95 21.77 2.53 8.98
N GLU A 96 21.72 3.84 9.26
CA GLU A 96 21.64 4.36 10.63
C GLU A 96 20.41 3.83 11.39
N PHE A 97 19.26 3.72 10.71
CA PHE A 97 18.05 3.18 11.33
C PHE A 97 18.24 1.73 11.78
N TYR A 98 18.83 0.89 10.92
CA TYR A 98 19.03 -0.53 11.24
C TYR A 98 20.26 -0.80 12.11
N GLU A 99 21.20 0.14 12.25
CA GLU A 99 22.31 0.06 13.19
C GLU A 99 21.90 0.37 14.63
N LYS A 100 20.81 1.12 14.84
CA LYS A 100 20.25 1.32 16.18
C LYS A 100 19.75 -0.01 16.74
N THR A 101 20.24 -0.37 17.92
CA THR A 101 19.87 -1.63 18.58
C THR A 101 18.45 -1.60 19.13
N GLU A 102 18.02 -0.43 19.60
CA GLU A 102 16.72 -0.21 20.23
C GLU A 102 16.08 1.08 19.72
N LEU A 103 14.80 1.02 19.39
CA LEU A 103 14.02 2.17 19.00
C LEU A 103 12.84 2.31 19.96
N ASN A 104 12.78 3.43 20.68
CA ASN A 104 11.74 3.69 21.66
C ASN A 104 10.42 4.10 20.99
N ILE A 105 9.35 3.36 21.29
CA ILE A 105 7.98 3.61 20.82
C ILE A 105 7.18 4.44 21.84
N ASP A 106 7.73 4.70 23.05
CA ASP A 106 6.98 5.24 24.19
C ASP A 106 5.85 4.32 24.71
N LYS A 107 4.92 4.93 25.45
CA LYS A 107 3.80 4.20 26.06
C LYS A 107 2.76 3.85 24.99
N ILE A 108 2.50 2.54 24.83
CA ILE A 108 1.39 2.09 23.97
C ILE A 108 0.05 2.34 24.69
N ASN A 109 -0.84 3.04 23.99
CA ASN A 109 -2.24 3.13 24.35
C ASN A 109 -3.06 2.16 23.49
N LEU A 110 -3.42 0.99 24.05
CA LEU A 110 -4.18 -0.03 23.31
C LEU A 110 -5.56 0.45 22.85
N ILE A 111 -6.15 1.42 23.54
CA ILE A 111 -7.45 2.00 23.15
C ILE A 111 -7.28 2.88 21.91
N GLU A 112 -6.22 3.67 21.87
CA GLU A 112 -5.88 4.52 20.73
C GLU A 112 -5.59 3.67 19.49
N ILE A 113 -4.71 2.66 19.60
CA ILE A 113 -4.42 1.73 18.51
C ILE A 113 -5.70 1.05 18.02
N SER A 114 -6.58 0.62 18.94
CA SER A 114 -7.86 -0.01 18.58
C SER A 114 -8.74 0.92 17.75
N LYS A 115 -8.80 2.21 18.08
CA LYS A 115 -9.57 3.20 17.33
C LYS A 115 -8.95 3.49 15.96
N GLU A 116 -7.64 3.74 15.92
CA GLU A 116 -6.92 4.10 14.70
C GLU A 116 -6.91 2.96 13.68
N LEU A 117 -6.75 1.72 14.12
CA LEU A 117 -6.68 0.56 13.25
C LEU A 117 -8.03 -0.15 13.04
N ASN A 118 -9.08 0.30 13.72
CA ASN A 118 -10.39 -0.36 13.72
C ASN A 118 -10.29 -1.87 14.05
N ILE A 119 -9.43 -2.22 15.03
CA ILE A 119 -9.23 -3.59 15.51
C ILE A 119 -9.68 -3.65 16.97
N PRO A 120 -10.47 -4.68 17.38
CA PRO A 120 -10.91 -4.81 18.77
C PRO A 120 -9.74 -4.80 19.75
N LYS A 121 -9.87 -4.07 20.86
CA LYS A 121 -8.81 -3.88 21.88
C LYS A 121 -8.22 -5.20 22.37
N GLU A 122 -9.04 -6.23 22.53
CA GLU A 122 -8.58 -7.54 22.98
C GLU A 122 -7.70 -8.22 21.90
N THR A 123 -8.06 -8.06 20.63
CA THR A 123 -7.23 -8.52 19.52
C THR A 123 -5.88 -7.77 19.50
N ILE A 124 -5.89 -6.43 19.67
CA ILE A 124 -4.65 -5.65 19.80
C ILE A 124 -3.78 -6.20 20.92
N ARG A 125 -4.36 -6.43 22.12
CA ARG A 125 -3.62 -6.95 23.26
C ARG A 125 -2.95 -8.28 22.95
N ARG A 126 -3.70 -9.22 22.36
CA ARG A 126 -3.20 -10.54 21.96
C ARG A 126 -2.06 -10.44 20.92
N LYS A 127 -2.23 -9.57 19.90
CA LYS A 127 -1.24 -9.39 18.83
C LYS A 127 0.02 -8.67 19.33
N VAL A 128 -0.11 -7.70 20.22
CA VAL A 128 1.05 -7.05 20.88
C VAL A 128 1.83 -8.09 21.73
N ASN A 129 1.15 -8.95 22.48
CA ASN A 129 1.80 -10.03 23.20
C ASN A 129 2.51 -10.99 22.23
N PHE A 130 1.87 -11.39 21.14
CA PHE A 130 2.51 -12.22 20.11
C PHE A 130 3.78 -11.57 19.56
N LEU A 131 3.77 -10.26 19.24
CA LEU A 131 4.98 -9.56 18.79
C LEU A 131 6.08 -9.52 19.86
N GLN A 132 5.72 -9.51 21.15
CA GLN A 132 6.67 -9.63 22.25
C GLN A 132 7.26 -11.05 22.36
N ASP A 133 6.43 -12.08 22.26
CA ASP A 133 6.85 -13.49 22.29
C ASP A 133 7.81 -13.82 21.13
N GLN A 134 7.60 -13.16 19.98
CA GLN A 134 8.52 -13.23 18.83
C GLN A 134 9.77 -12.34 18.98
N ASN A 135 9.94 -11.66 20.12
CA ASN A 135 11.02 -10.70 20.38
C ASN A 135 11.11 -9.53 19.36
N ILE A 136 10.07 -9.28 18.59
CA ILE A 136 10.02 -8.15 17.62
C ILE A 136 9.95 -6.83 18.38
N ILE A 137 9.18 -6.81 19.47
CA ILE A 137 9.12 -5.70 20.42
C ILE A 137 9.39 -6.23 21.84
N PHE A 138 9.85 -5.36 22.73
CA PHE A 138 10.02 -5.71 24.14
C PHE A 138 9.69 -4.51 25.04
N ARG A 139 9.43 -4.77 26.32
CA ARG A 139 9.10 -3.74 27.31
C ARG A 139 10.27 -3.49 28.25
N LYS A 140 10.52 -2.19 28.52
CA LYS A 140 11.34 -1.73 29.65
C LYS A 140 10.47 -0.78 30.50
N GLY A 141 9.95 -1.27 31.60
CA GLY A 141 8.97 -0.54 32.43
C GLY A 141 7.66 -0.25 31.65
N LYS A 142 7.34 1.03 31.48
CA LYS A 142 6.13 1.49 30.74
C LYS A 142 6.37 1.73 29.24
N SER A 143 7.62 1.71 28.81
CA SER A 143 8.01 1.97 27.41
C SER A 143 8.17 0.67 26.63
N ILE A 144 7.87 0.75 25.34
CA ILE A 144 8.04 -0.33 24.38
C ILE A 144 9.15 0.05 23.42
N PHE A 145 9.91 -0.94 23.02
CA PHE A 145 11.06 -0.81 22.12
C PHE A 145 10.97 -1.82 21.00
N PHE A 146 11.39 -1.42 19.82
CA PHE A 146 11.70 -2.37 18.75
C PHE A 146 13.04 -3.01 18.99
N ASN A 147 13.08 -4.32 18.76
CA ASN A 147 14.32 -5.10 18.75
C ASN A 147 14.90 -5.11 17.33
N ASN A 148 15.72 -4.13 17.01
CA ASN A 148 16.33 -4.04 15.68
C ASN A 148 17.33 -5.16 15.37
N ALA A 149 17.82 -5.89 16.35
CA ALA A 149 18.67 -7.06 16.09
C ALA A 149 17.94 -8.13 15.28
N ILE A 150 16.63 -8.33 15.50
CA ILE A 150 15.78 -9.23 14.71
C ILE A 150 15.44 -8.59 13.37
N ASN A 151 15.14 -7.30 13.35
CA ASN A 151 14.83 -6.58 12.11
C ASN A 151 16.02 -6.51 11.14
N ARG A 152 17.27 -6.65 11.61
CA ARG A 152 18.46 -6.76 10.75
C ARG A 152 18.43 -8.00 9.87
N VAL A 153 17.82 -9.08 10.33
CA VAL A 153 17.69 -10.33 9.55
C VAL A 153 16.56 -10.22 8.51
N GLN A 154 15.54 -9.40 8.80
CA GLN A 154 14.36 -9.19 7.97
C GLN A 154 14.34 -7.82 7.28
N LYS A 155 15.53 -7.28 6.96
CA LYS A 155 15.62 -5.97 6.29
C LYS A 155 14.63 -5.87 5.12
N PRO A 156 13.81 -4.80 5.02
CA PRO A 156 12.85 -4.64 3.95
C PRO A 156 13.51 -4.22 2.61
N SER A 157 14.66 -4.81 2.29
CA SER A 157 15.38 -4.56 1.04
C SER A 157 14.53 -4.82 -0.18
N ASN A 158 13.64 -5.82 -0.12
CA ASN A 158 12.70 -6.10 -1.18
C ASN A 158 11.62 -5.01 -1.29
N SER A 159 11.07 -4.55 -0.16
CA SER A 159 10.08 -3.46 -0.14
C SER A 159 10.64 -2.16 -0.69
N LYS A 160 11.93 -1.84 -0.42
CA LYS A 160 12.62 -0.69 -0.99
C LYS A 160 12.73 -0.79 -2.52
N LYS A 161 13.16 -1.95 -3.04
CA LYS A 161 13.25 -2.19 -4.49
C LYS A 161 11.89 -2.10 -5.17
N MET A 162 10.85 -2.64 -4.55
CA MET A 162 9.48 -2.55 -5.07
C MET A 162 9.00 -1.10 -5.13
N MET A 163 9.25 -0.32 -4.07
CA MET A 163 8.93 1.10 -4.03
C MET A 163 9.70 1.86 -5.10
N ALA A 164 11.00 1.61 -5.26
CA ALA A 164 11.81 2.25 -6.29
C ALA A 164 11.29 1.95 -7.70
N ASN A 165 10.94 0.71 -8.01
CA ASN A 165 10.34 0.35 -9.30
C ASN A 165 9.00 1.05 -9.54
N PHE A 166 8.16 1.16 -8.51
CA PHE A 166 6.87 1.85 -8.61
C PHE A 166 7.08 3.34 -8.89
N LEU A 167 7.95 3.99 -8.13
CA LEU A 167 8.23 5.42 -8.27
C LEU A 167 8.93 5.75 -9.60
N GLU A 168 9.86 4.91 -10.09
CA GLU A 168 10.49 5.05 -11.41
C GLU A 168 9.44 5.08 -12.52
N LYS A 169 8.55 4.10 -12.55
CA LYS A 169 7.50 4.01 -13.57
C LYS A 169 6.48 5.15 -13.43
N THR A 170 6.11 5.51 -12.19
CA THR A 170 5.23 6.65 -11.94
C THR A 170 5.89 7.95 -12.41
N SER A 171 7.19 8.15 -12.13
CA SER A 171 7.93 9.32 -12.62
C SER A 171 8.03 9.35 -14.14
N SER A 172 8.11 8.19 -14.80
CA SER A 172 8.10 8.08 -16.26
C SER A 172 6.76 8.47 -16.87
N ILE A 173 5.64 8.16 -16.18
CA ILE A 173 4.31 8.63 -16.60
C ILE A 173 4.22 10.15 -16.46
N LEU A 174 4.63 10.69 -15.31
CA LEU A 174 4.63 12.14 -15.04
C LEU A 174 5.58 12.90 -15.96
N GLY A 175 6.72 12.32 -16.30
CA GLY A 175 7.73 12.91 -17.17
C GLY A 175 7.34 13.03 -18.65
N LYS A 176 6.14 12.54 -19.04
CA LYS A 176 5.54 12.83 -20.34
C LYS A 176 5.02 14.28 -20.40
N GLU A 177 4.90 14.93 -19.28
CA GLU A 177 4.42 16.30 -19.15
C GLU A 177 5.58 17.28 -18.95
N ASP A 178 5.58 18.36 -19.68
CA ASP A 178 6.67 19.36 -19.70
C ASP A 178 6.96 19.99 -18.34
N TRP A 179 5.97 20.05 -17.44
CA TRP A 179 6.08 20.66 -16.12
C TRP A 179 6.83 19.80 -15.09
N PHE A 180 6.91 18.47 -15.32
CA PHE A 180 7.53 17.54 -14.37
C PHE A 180 9.06 17.47 -14.55
N GLY A 181 9.58 17.76 -15.75
CA GLY A 181 10.98 17.58 -16.09
C GLY A 181 11.28 16.15 -16.55
N ARG A 182 12.53 15.70 -16.32
CA ARG A 182 12.90 14.34 -16.68
C ARG A 182 12.42 13.30 -15.66
N PRO A 183 12.12 12.08 -16.10
CA PRO A 183 11.90 10.95 -15.19
C PRO A 183 13.12 10.65 -14.32
N PHE A 184 12.88 10.13 -13.12
CA PHE A 184 13.94 9.64 -12.24
C PHE A 184 14.31 8.20 -12.60
N THR A 185 15.59 7.85 -12.49
CA THR A 185 16.03 6.47 -12.60
C THR A 185 15.80 5.71 -11.29
N LYS A 186 15.74 4.39 -11.39
CA LYS A 186 15.60 3.54 -10.22
C LYS A 186 16.73 3.73 -9.21
N GLU A 187 17.96 3.89 -9.68
CA GLU A 187 19.15 4.10 -8.86
C GLU A 187 19.10 5.44 -8.10
N GLU A 188 18.62 6.50 -8.75
CA GLU A 188 18.41 7.80 -8.10
C GLU A 188 17.39 7.69 -6.99
N ILE A 189 16.27 6.98 -7.24
CA ILE A 189 15.21 6.77 -6.27
C ILE A 189 15.70 5.89 -5.12
N GLU A 190 16.39 4.77 -5.39
CA GLU A 190 16.95 3.92 -4.33
C GLU A 190 17.92 4.70 -3.43
N LYS A 191 18.80 5.50 -4.02
CA LYS A 191 19.72 6.35 -3.26
C LYS A 191 18.97 7.37 -2.40
N PHE A 192 17.91 8.00 -2.93
CA PHE A 192 17.07 8.93 -2.18
C PHE A 192 16.35 8.24 -1.02
N LEU A 193 15.74 7.07 -1.27
CA LEU A 193 15.08 6.27 -0.24
C LEU A 193 16.04 5.81 0.86
N ASP A 194 17.30 5.52 0.52
CA ASP A 194 18.34 5.18 1.49
C ASP A 194 18.76 6.39 2.32
N SER A 195 18.97 7.54 1.68
CA SER A 195 19.48 8.75 2.34
C SER A 195 18.43 9.38 3.27
N TYR A 196 17.15 9.28 2.94
CA TYR A 196 16.03 9.90 3.66
C TYR A 196 15.02 8.84 4.16
N PHE A 197 15.53 7.71 4.61
CA PHE A 197 14.73 6.51 4.90
C PHE A 197 13.55 6.78 5.82
N THR A 198 13.77 7.36 6.99
CA THR A 198 12.69 7.56 7.99
C THR A 198 11.61 8.51 7.50
N ILE A 199 11.96 9.57 6.76
CA ILE A 199 10.99 10.50 6.15
C ILE A 199 10.18 9.81 5.05
N CYS A 200 10.87 9.14 4.12
CA CYS A 200 10.20 8.48 2.99
C CYS A 200 9.23 7.40 3.48
N TRP A 201 9.67 6.58 4.46
CA TRP A 201 8.81 5.54 5.02
C TRP A 201 7.67 6.10 5.87
N GLN A 202 7.88 7.20 6.60
CA GLN A 202 6.81 7.88 7.31
C GLN A 202 5.71 8.33 6.34
N HIS A 203 6.07 9.01 5.24
CA HIS A 203 5.09 9.43 4.23
C HIS A 203 4.38 8.23 3.61
N TRP A 204 5.11 7.16 3.31
CA TRP A 204 4.52 5.92 2.83
C TRP A 204 3.53 5.32 3.83
N LEU A 205 3.90 5.19 5.10
CA LEU A 205 3.04 4.60 6.13
C LEU A 205 1.82 5.47 6.45
N ARG A 206 1.92 6.79 6.35
CA ARG A 206 0.77 7.71 6.46
C ARG A 206 -0.26 7.51 5.35
N LEU A 207 0.15 7.02 4.18
CA LEU A 207 -0.76 6.58 3.12
C LEU A 207 -1.21 5.13 3.33
N GLN A 208 -0.27 4.24 3.61
CA GLN A 208 -0.50 2.79 3.62
C GLN A 208 -1.39 2.34 4.77
N ILE A 209 -1.22 2.90 5.99
CA ILE A 209 -2.01 2.49 7.15
C ILE A 209 -3.50 2.79 6.95
N PRO A 210 -3.94 4.03 6.64
CA PRO A 210 -5.35 4.32 6.37
C PRO A 210 -5.91 3.52 5.18
N PHE A 211 -5.09 3.28 4.15
CA PHE A 211 -5.47 2.44 3.02
C PHE A 211 -5.81 1.02 3.47
N LEU A 212 -4.93 0.37 4.24
CA LEU A 212 -5.16 -0.98 4.77
C LEU A 212 -6.35 -1.04 5.73
N VAL A 213 -6.48 -0.08 6.64
CA VAL A 213 -7.63 0.00 7.58
C VAL A 213 -8.94 0.10 6.83
N ARG A 214 -9.02 0.93 5.77
CA ARG A 214 -10.22 1.06 4.94
C ARG A 214 -10.58 -0.27 4.27
N HIS A 215 -9.59 -0.96 3.67
CA HIS A 215 -9.83 -2.22 2.97
C HIS A 215 -10.19 -3.33 3.96
N ARG A 216 -9.53 -3.39 5.13
CA ARG A 216 -9.90 -4.30 6.21
C ARG A 216 -11.35 -4.10 6.66
N THR A 217 -11.77 -2.85 6.82
CA THR A 217 -13.15 -2.53 7.21
C THR A 217 -14.16 -2.92 6.14
N PHE A 218 -13.81 -2.74 4.86
CA PHE A 218 -14.69 -3.05 3.75
C PHE A 218 -14.83 -4.55 3.49
N PHE A 219 -13.72 -5.30 3.53
CA PHE A 219 -13.68 -6.72 3.24
C PHE A 219 -13.85 -7.62 4.47
N GLY A 220 -13.85 -7.06 5.70
CA GLY A 220 -13.84 -7.79 6.96
C GLY A 220 -12.45 -8.14 7.48
N ASP A 221 -11.55 -8.53 6.60
CA ASP A 221 -10.13 -8.80 6.86
C ASP A 221 -9.25 -8.47 5.64
N LEU A 222 -7.94 -8.49 5.81
CA LEU A 222 -6.98 -8.19 4.75
C LEU A 222 -6.61 -9.43 3.92
N GLU A 223 -6.86 -10.61 4.41
CA GLU A 223 -6.75 -11.87 3.66
C GLU A 223 -7.75 -11.87 2.51
N THR A 224 -9.00 -11.54 2.78
CA THR A 224 -10.07 -11.42 1.78
C THR A 224 -9.73 -10.33 0.75
N TRP A 225 -9.26 -9.17 1.20
CA TRP A 225 -8.81 -8.13 0.30
C TRP A 225 -7.62 -8.56 -0.59
N ASN A 226 -6.63 -9.26 -0.04
CA ASN A 226 -5.48 -9.76 -0.81
C ASN A 226 -5.89 -10.80 -1.86
N VAL A 227 -6.79 -11.70 -1.52
CA VAL A 227 -7.38 -12.68 -2.46
C VAL A 227 -8.15 -11.96 -3.56
N TRP A 228 -8.97 -10.97 -3.22
CA TRP A 228 -9.69 -10.14 -4.19
C TRP A 228 -8.72 -9.40 -5.13
N GLY A 229 -7.64 -8.82 -4.57
CA GLY A 229 -6.59 -8.15 -5.34
C GLY A 229 -5.89 -9.10 -6.32
N ALA A 230 -5.59 -10.33 -5.90
CA ALA A 230 -5.00 -11.36 -6.76
C ALA A 230 -5.92 -11.72 -7.94
N ILE A 231 -7.23 -11.82 -7.71
CA ILE A 231 -8.24 -12.03 -8.76
C ILE A 231 -8.23 -10.84 -9.73
N GLY A 232 -8.26 -9.60 -9.19
CA GLY A 232 -8.25 -8.37 -9.99
C GLY A 232 -7.02 -8.24 -10.88
N ILE A 233 -5.83 -8.51 -10.34
CA ILE A 233 -4.57 -8.48 -11.12
C ILE A 233 -4.58 -9.49 -12.26
N SER A 234 -5.05 -10.72 -12.00
CA SER A 234 -5.13 -11.74 -13.03
C SER A 234 -6.07 -11.31 -14.15
N GLN A 235 -7.25 -10.83 -13.80
CA GLN A 235 -8.23 -10.35 -14.76
C GLN A 235 -7.71 -9.15 -15.55
N PHE A 236 -7.06 -8.20 -14.89
CA PHE A 236 -6.46 -7.03 -15.54
C PHE A 236 -5.35 -7.42 -16.52
N THR A 237 -4.52 -8.39 -16.14
CA THR A 237 -3.43 -8.89 -16.98
C THR A 237 -3.97 -9.56 -18.24
N ASP A 238 -5.01 -10.37 -18.12
CA ASP A 238 -5.65 -11.05 -19.23
C ASP A 238 -6.37 -10.08 -20.17
N TYR A 239 -7.05 -9.08 -19.59
CA TYR A 239 -7.65 -7.99 -20.35
C TYR A 239 -6.60 -7.21 -21.15
N SER A 240 -5.51 -6.79 -20.52
CA SER A 240 -4.42 -6.04 -21.17
C SER A 240 -3.79 -6.80 -22.33
N LYS A 241 -3.72 -8.14 -22.27
CA LYS A 241 -3.26 -8.98 -23.39
C LYS A 241 -4.23 -9.02 -24.55
N GLN A 242 -5.56 -9.04 -24.26
CA GLN A 242 -6.59 -9.13 -25.29
C GLN A 242 -6.80 -7.82 -26.02
N VAL A 243 -6.53 -6.69 -25.37
CA VAL A 243 -6.70 -5.34 -25.91
C VAL A 243 -5.48 -4.87 -26.70
N LYS A 244 -4.37 -5.59 -26.63
CA LYS A 244 -3.15 -5.27 -27.36
C LYS A 244 -3.43 -5.19 -28.87
N GLY A 245 -3.49 -3.96 -29.42
CA GLY A 245 -3.76 -3.68 -30.84
C GLY A 245 -5.21 -3.30 -31.19
N ARG A 246 -6.12 -3.19 -30.21
CA ARG A 246 -7.45 -2.61 -30.41
C ARG A 246 -7.51 -1.19 -29.83
N VAL A 247 -8.10 -0.26 -30.59
CA VAL A 247 -8.44 1.06 -30.06
C VAL A 247 -9.59 0.86 -29.07
N VAL A 248 -9.25 0.76 -27.79
CA VAL A 248 -10.24 0.78 -26.71
C VAL A 248 -10.27 2.21 -26.19
N GLU A 249 -11.44 2.78 -26.00
CA GLU A 249 -11.57 4.07 -25.31
C GLU A 249 -10.86 3.95 -23.96
N ASP A 250 -9.84 4.79 -23.75
CA ASP A 250 -9.04 4.75 -22.55
C ASP A 250 -9.92 5.17 -21.37
N PRO A 251 -10.14 4.32 -20.37
CA PRO A 251 -10.98 4.67 -19.23
C PRO A 251 -10.33 5.82 -18.46
N ARG A 252 -10.99 6.97 -18.44
CA ARG A 252 -10.47 8.22 -17.86
C ARG A 252 -10.57 8.29 -16.35
N THR A 253 -11.35 7.40 -15.73
CA THR A 253 -11.53 7.36 -14.29
C THR A 253 -11.35 5.94 -13.76
N TYR A 254 -11.04 5.81 -12.47
CA TYR A 254 -10.97 4.51 -11.80
C TYR A 254 -12.30 3.74 -11.90
N ALA A 255 -13.43 4.46 -11.82
CA ALA A 255 -14.75 3.86 -11.96
C ALA A 255 -15.00 3.36 -13.39
N ASP A 256 -14.58 4.11 -14.40
CA ASP A 256 -14.70 3.70 -15.81
C ASP A 256 -13.83 2.47 -16.08
N LEU A 257 -12.59 2.45 -15.58
CA LEU A 257 -11.70 1.30 -15.67
C LEU A 257 -12.33 0.06 -15.00
N TYR A 258 -12.88 0.22 -13.80
CA TYR A 258 -13.51 -0.88 -13.06
C TYR A 258 -14.74 -1.41 -13.79
N LEU A 259 -15.62 -0.54 -14.27
CA LEU A 259 -16.80 -0.92 -15.04
C LEU A 259 -16.42 -1.56 -16.38
N HIS A 260 -15.37 -1.06 -17.03
CA HIS A 260 -14.85 -1.62 -18.25
C HIS A 260 -14.29 -3.02 -18.05
N LEU A 261 -13.52 -3.22 -16.97
CA LEU A 261 -13.02 -4.54 -16.57
C LEU A 261 -14.17 -5.52 -16.30
N LEU A 262 -15.20 -5.09 -15.56
CA LEU A 262 -16.37 -5.96 -15.28
C LEU A 262 -17.12 -6.39 -16.55
N ARG A 263 -17.20 -5.52 -17.55
CA ARG A 263 -17.93 -5.78 -18.82
C ARG A 263 -17.15 -6.68 -19.79
N HIS A 264 -15.82 -6.54 -19.79
CA HIS A 264 -14.96 -7.15 -20.82
C HIS A 264 -14.05 -8.27 -20.30
N THR A 265 -14.06 -8.51 -18.99
CA THR A 265 -13.29 -9.62 -18.43
C THR A 265 -13.87 -10.96 -18.93
N PRO A 266 -13.02 -11.85 -19.47
CA PRO A 266 -13.48 -13.21 -19.82
C PRO A 266 -14.11 -13.87 -18.59
N LYS A 267 -15.24 -14.54 -18.79
CA LYS A 267 -15.92 -15.30 -17.72
C LYS A 267 -15.12 -16.54 -17.25
N ASN A 268 -13.90 -16.69 -17.72
CA ASN A 268 -13.00 -17.76 -17.29
C ASN A 268 -12.51 -17.46 -15.88
N GLY A 269 -13.13 -18.15 -14.92
CA GLY A 269 -12.76 -18.00 -13.52
C GLY A 269 -11.31 -18.44 -13.27
N ILE A 270 -10.56 -17.65 -12.52
CA ILE A 270 -9.27 -18.06 -12.00
C ILE A 270 -9.45 -19.18 -10.95
N ASN A 271 -8.66 -20.25 -11.02
CA ASN A 271 -8.74 -21.33 -10.05
C ASN A 271 -8.08 -20.95 -8.70
N ALA A 272 -8.44 -21.68 -7.64
CA ALA A 272 -7.96 -21.37 -6.29
C ALA A 272 -6.46 -21.57 -6.11
N SER A 273 -5.83 -22.45 -6.89
CA SER A 273 -4.37 -22.67 -6.84
C SER A 273 -3.61 -21.46 -7.39
N SER A 274 -4.03 -20.93 -8.54
CA SER A 274 -3.42 -19.73 -9.12
C SER A 274 -3.61 -18.50 -8.23
N ILE A 275 -4.79 -18.35 -7.58
CA ILE A 275 -5.01 -17.28 -6.61
C ILE A 275 -4.08 -17.44 -5.40
N SER A 276 -3.92 -18.67 -4.89
CA SER A 276 -3.01 -18.98 -3.78
C SER A 276 -1.56 -18.64 -4.12
N GLU A 277 -1.11 -18.93 -5.33
CA GLU A 277 0.23 -18.56 -5.80
C GLU A 277 0.42 -17.03 -5.87
N ILE A 278 -0.55 -16.30 -6.42
CA ILE A 278 -0.47 -14.84 -6.55
C ILE A 278 -0.56 -14.15 -5.18
N SER A 279 -1.45 -14.61 -4.29
CA SER A 279 -1.73 -13.98 -2.99
C SER A 279 -0.83 -14.47 -1.86
N THR A 280 -0.11 -15.58 -2.05
CA THR A 280 0.63 -16.31 -1.00
C THR A 280 -0.24 -16.84 0.16
N ILE A 281 -1.57 -16.72 0.05
CA ILE A 281 -2.54 -17.24 1.02
C ILE A 281 -2.78 -18.72 0.75
N PRO A 282 -2.84 -19.58 1.79
CA PRO A 282 -3.07 -21.01 1.62
C PRO A 282 -4.32 -21.30 0.80
N ARG A 283 -4.23 -22.28 -0.09
CA ARG A 283 -5.34 -22.66 -1.01
C ARG A 283 -6.64 -22.95 -0.28
N ALA A 284 -6.59 -23.58 0.90
CA ALA A 284 -7.78 -23.86 1.71
C ALA A 284 -8.52 -22.56 2.08
N THR A 285 -7.78 -21.57 2.60
CA THR A 285 -8.30 -20.23 2.94
C THR A 285 -8.82 -19.50 1.70
N VAL A 286 -8.13 -19.62 0.56
CA VAL A 286 -8.62 -19.03 -0.71
C VAL A 286 -9.97 -19.62 -1.10
N ILE A 287 -10.19 -20.93 -0.92
CA ILE A 287 -11.47 -21.58 -1.23
C ILE A 287 -12.59 -21.03 -0.33
N GLU A 288 -12.34 -20.90 0.98
CA GLU A 288 -13.30 -20.33 1.93
C GLU A 288 -13.67 -18.89 1.55
N ILE A 289 -12.68 -18.05 1.29
CA ILE A 289 -12.88 -16.66 0.87
C ILE A 289 -13.67 -16.57 -0.44
N LYS A 290 -13.39 -17.42 -1.43
CA LYS A 290 -14.16 -17.46 -2.70
C LYS A 290 -15.64 -17.73 -2.51
N TYR A 291 -16.02 -18.49 -1.50
CA TYR A 291 -17.44 -18.70 -1.17
C TYR A 291 -18.08 -17.46 -0.54
N LEU A 292 -17.31 -16.63 0.17
CA LEU A 292 -17.80 -15.39 0.77
C LEU A 292 -17.95 -14.25 -0.24
N LEU A 293 -17.18 -14.29 -1.34
CA LEU A 293 -17.18 -13.26 -2.39
C LEU A 293 -18.21 -13.51 -3.52
N LYS A 294 -18.96 -14.62 -3.45
CA LYS A 294 -20.07 -14.92 -4.36
C LYS A 294 -21.36 -14.26 -3.91
#